data_4844005b40d9545443e5d7fd05bdc080
#
_entry.id   4844005b40d9545443e5d7fd05bdc080
#
_cell.length_a   1.000
_cell.length_b   1.000
_cell.length_c   1.000
_cell.angle_alpha   90.00
_cell.angle_beta   90.00
_cell.angle_gamma   90.00
#
_symmetry.space_group_name_H-M   'P 1'
#
loop_
_entity.id
_entity.type
_entity.pdbx_description
1 polymer ?
#
loop_
_entity_poly.entity_id
_entity_poly.type
_entity_poly.pdbx_seq_one_letter_code
_entity_poly.pdbx_strand_id
1 'polypeptide(L)'
;RQGGDFMHGRVLLTPLFCLLAPVAVIPLLVPEASRMARSAGYLYAGATGVLWLAVVGWALWAANSPGMGPDATRVTATGIVDERRFYAQATGHAHPLTAADYLDYPRMRAVLTAIRNTPDGALLLPAGNYDTWDVVPAIPPPPDAPTGPDGDRNGPHTVFFTNLGMLGMNVGLDVRVIDQIGLANPLAAHTARIEDGRIGHDKNLFPDWAVAEGPFLKEEPWIPQYLDEDWIRQAQAALACPETESVLNAVRAPMSPRRFLSNLANAAEFTRYRIDRVPLYELARCGLPLPEPVNPPYTGLPATGP
;
A
#
# COMPACT_ATOMS: atom_id res chain seq x y z
N ARG A 1 -0.49 9.15 -19.92
CA ARG A 1 -0.92 7.82 -19.44
C ARG A 1 -0.84 7.87 -17.93
N GLN A 2 -1.94 7.62 -17.24
CA GLN A 2 -2.02 7.77 -15.78
C GLN A 2 -1.47 6.56 -15.02
N GLY A 3 -1.01 5.50 -15.68
CA GLY A 3 -0.65 4.24 -15.03
C GLY A 3 -1.85 3.66 -14.26
N GLY A 4 -2.03 2.39 -14.20
CA GLY A 4 -3.19 1.81 -13.53
C GLY A 4 -4.32 1.44 -14.50
N ASP A 5 -3.97 1.06 -15.69
CA ASP A 5 -4.93 0.61 -16.71
C ASP A 5 -5.81 -0.53 -16.20
N PHE A 6 -5.32 -1.33 -15.25
CA PHE A 6 -6.09 -2.36 -14.56
C PHE A 6 -7.14 -1.81 -13.58
N MET A 7 -7.06 -0.52 -13.24
CA MET A 7 -8.01 0.15 -12.34
C MET A 7 -8.85 1.22 -13.07
N HIS A 8 -8.86 1.25 -14.39
CA HIS A 8 -9.50 2.34 -15.14
C HIS A 8 -10.98 2.57 -14.74
N GLY A 9 -11.75 1.52 -14.46
CA GLY A 9 -13.11 1.64 -13.97
C GLY A 9 -13.21 2.40 -12.65
N ARG A 10 -12.30 2.14 -11.71
CA ARG A 10 -12.22 2.82 -10.42
C ARG A 10 -11.76 4.27 -10.56
N VAL A 11 -10.72 4.51 -11.35
CA VAL A 11 -10.15 5.85 -11.58
C VAL A 11 -11.14 6.77 -12.29
N LEU A 12 -11.94 6.23 -13.22
CA LEU A 12 -12.93 7.00 -13.98
C LEU A 12 -14.27 7.17 -13.27
N LEU A 13 -14.52 6.45 -12.18
CA LEU A 13 -15.83 6.48 -11.49
C LEU A 13 -16.13 7.88 -10.93
N THR A 14 -15.19 8.53 -10.27
CA THR A 14 -15.39 9.88 -9.73
C THR A 14 -15.62 10.93 -10.82
N PRO A 15 -14.79 11.02 -11.88
CA PRO A 15 -15.08 11.91 -13.02
C PRO A 15 -16.43 11.63 -13.67
N LEU A 16 -16.80 10.36 -13.84
CA LEU A 16 -18.11 9.97 -14.37
C LEU A 16 -19.25 10.44 -13.48
N PHE A 17 -19.13 10.25 -12.16
CA PHE A 17 -20.11 10.73 -11.19
C PHE A 17 -20.25 12.26 -11.26
N CYS A 18 -19.15 13.00 -11.30
CA CYS A 18 -19.18 14.46 -11.43
C CYS A 18 -19.82 14.91 -12.75
N LEU A 19 -19.60 14.18 -13.84
CA LEU A 19 -20.20 14.46 -15.14
C LEU A 19 -21.72 14.19 -15.14
N LEU A 20 -22.16 13.14 -14.46
CA LEU A 20 -23.56 12.74 -14.42
C LEU A 20 -24.37 13.44 -13.32
N ALA A 21 -23.72 13.94 -12.27
CA ALA A 21 -24.39 14.58 -11.13
C ALA A 21 -25.39 15.69 -11.54
N PRO A 22 -25.07 16.58 -12.50
CA PRO A 22 -26.04 17.63 -12.92
C PRO A 22 -27.32 17.08 -13.55
N VAL A 23 -27.26 15.89 -14.12
CA VAL A 23 -28.40 15.24 -14.80
C VAL A 23 -29.01 14.08 -14.00
N ALA A 24 -28.45 13.78 -12.82
CA ALA A 24 -28.92 12.70 -11.96
C ALA A 24 -30.28 13.00 -11.31
N VAL A 25 -30.62 14.29 -11.16
CA VAL A 25 -31.92 14.73 -10.66
C VAL A 25 -32.73 15.26 -11.81
N ILE A 26 -33.63 14.44 -12.31
CA ILE A 26 -34.55 14.82 -13.40
C ILE A 26 -35.94 15.10 -12.79
N PRO A 27 -36.43 16.37 -12.82
CA PRO A 27 -37.74 16.66 -12.30
C PRO A 27 -38.80 16.05 -13.20
N LEU A 28 -39.60 15.15 -12.65
CA LEU A 28 -40.78 14.57 -13.35
C LEU A 28 -41.94 15.54 -13.21
N LEU A 29 -41.88 16.61 -13.99
CA LEU A 29 -42.99 17.58 -14.05
C LEU A 29 -44.02 17.09 -15.08
N VAL A 30 -45.25 16.82 -14.63
CA VAL A 30 -46.40 16.58 -15.52
C VAL A 30 -47.14 17.91 -15.70
N PRO A 31 -47.10 18.54 -16.89
CA PRO A 31 -47.77 19.81 -17.10
C PRO A 31 -49.26 19.67 -16.97
N GLU A 32 -49.91 20.56 -16.22
CA GLU A 32 -51.36 20.55 -16.01
C GLU A 32 -52.18 21.13 -17.16
N ALA A 33 -51.57 21.86 -18.10
CA ALA A 33 -52.26 22.84 -18.93
C ALA A 33 -52.93 22.32 -20.21
N SER A 34 -52.59 21.18 -20.79
CA SER A 34 -53.26 20.65 -22.00
C SER A 34 -53.14 19.13 -22.14
N ARG A 35 -54.08 18.51 -22.92
CA ARG A 35 -54.00 17.05 -23.22
C ARG A 35 -52.68 16.69 -23.90
N MET A 36 -52.20 17.53 -24.82
CA MET A 36 -50.97 17.30 -25.56
C MET A 36 -49.72 17.45 -24.68
N ALA A 37 -49.71 18.42 -23.77
CA ALA A 37 -48.63 18.59 -22.79
C ALA A 37 -48.61 17.44 -21.77
N ARG A 38 -49.78 16.92 -21.37
CA ARG A 38 -49.89 15.75 -20.48
C ARG A 38 -49.36 14.47 -21.16
N SER A 39 -49.70 14.20 -22.42
CA SER A 39 -49.17 13.04 -23.15
C SER A 39 -47.66 13.09 -23.34
N ALA A 40 -47.11 14.26 -23.65
CA ALA A 40 -45.65 14.46 -23.69
C ALA A 40 -44.99 14.22 -22.34
N GLY A 41 -45.59 14.68 -21.22
CA GLY A 41 -45.12 14.43 -19.86
C GLY A 41 -45.12 12.94 -19.49
N TYR A 42 -46.16 12.20 -19.86
CA TYR A 42 -46.20 10.74 -19.63
C TYR A 42 -45.20 10.00 -20.49
N LEU A 43 -44.96 10.40 -21.74
CA LEU A 43 -43.92 9.82 -22.59
C LEU A 43 -42.51 10.08 -21.99
N TYR A 44 -42.26 11.29 -21.52
CA TYR A 44 -41.02 11.64 -20.87
C TYR A 44 -40.79 10.84 -19.58
N ALA A 45 -41.81 10.76 -18.71
CA ALA A 45 -41.75 9.98 -17.48
C ALA A 45 -41.53 8.47 -17.77
N GLY A 46 -42.23 7.95 -18.79
CA GLY A 46 -42.07 6.57 -19.25
C GLY A 46 -40.68 6.29 -19.79
N ALA A 47 -40.15 7.15 -20.66
CA ALA A 47 -38.79 7.03 -21.18
C ALA A 47 -37.71 7.08 -20.07
N THR A 48 -37.89 7.98 -19.12
CA THR A 48 -36.99 8.09 -17.94
C THR A 48 -37.06 6.82 -17.08
N GLY A 49 -38.26 6.29 -16.86
CA GLY A 49 -38.45 5.03 -16.13
C GLY A 49 -37.80 3.84 -16.82
N VAL A 50 -37.94 3.71 -18.14
CA VAL A 50 -37.27 2.66 -18.94
C VAL A 50 -35.77 2.80 -18.86
N LEU A 51 -35.22 4.02 -18.98
CA LEU A 51 -33.79 4.27 -18.87
C LEU A 51 -33.28 3.87 -17.49
N TRP A 52 -34.02 4.24 -16.43
CA TRP A 52 -33.66 3.85 -15.05
C TRP A 52 -33.65 2.33 -14.86
N LEU A 53 -34.67 1.65 -15.33
CA LEU A 53 -34.73 0.18 -15.28
C LEU A 53 -33.60 -0.46 -16.07
N ALA A 54 -33.23 0.08 -17.22
CA ALA A 54 -32.09 -0.40 -18.01
C ALA A 54 -30.77 -0.23 -17.26
N VAL A 55 -30.55 0.93 -16.62
CA VAL A 55 -29.35 1.20 -15.82
C VAL A 55 -29.29 0.27 -14.60
N VAL A 56 -30.38 0.11 -13.87
CA VAL A 56 -30.48 -0.81 -12.73
C VAL A 56 -30.25 -2.26 -13.17
N GLY A 57 -30.89 -2.69 -14.23
CA GLY A 57 -30.71 -4.02 -14.80
C GLY A 57 -29.28 -4.28 -15.23
N TRP A 58 -28.64 -3.31 -15.89
CA TRP A 58 -27.23 -3.40 -16.25
C TRP A 58 -26.32 -3.45 -15.00
N ALA A 59 -26.57 -2.62 -14.00
CA ALA A 59 -25.79 -2.61 -12.77
C ALA A 59 -25.90 -3.94 -12.01
N LEU A 60 -27.10 -4.51 -11.91
CA LEU A 60 -27.32 -5.83 -11.32
C LEU A 60 -26.61 -6.94 -12.11
N TRP A 61 -26.70 -6.89 -13.43
CA TRP A 61 -25.98 -7.83 -14.29
C TRP A 61 -24.46 -7.71 -14.11
N ALA A 62 -23.92 -6.48 -14.15
CA ALA A 62 -22.49 -6.23 -13.98
C ALA A 62 -22.01 -6.67 -12.59
N ALA A 63 -22.79 -6.42 -11.53
CA ALA A 63 -22.47 -6.84 -10.17
C ALA A 63 -22.41 -8.37 -10.02
N ASN A 64 -23.24 -9.10 -10.76
CA ASN A 64 -23.32 -10.56 -10.70
C ASN A 64 -22.58 -11.26 -11.86
N SER A 65 -21.92 -10.51 -12.75
CA SER A 65 -21.16 -11.12 -13.82
C SER A 65 -19.97 -11.90 -13.26
N PRO A 66 -19.61 -13.06 -13.85
CA PRO A 66 -18.50 -13.88 -13.36
C PRO A 66 -17.11 -13.21 -13.54
N GLY A 67 -17.08 -12.00 -14.09
CA GLY A 67 -15.86 -11.29 -14.40
C GLY A 67 -15.19 -11.81 -15.68
N MET A 68 -13.89 -11.60 -15.79
CA MET A 68 -13.08 -12.12 -16.90
C MET A 68 -12.95 -13.65 -16.78
N GLY A 69 -12.48 -14.34 -17.84
CA GLY A 69 -12.35 -15.78 -17.87
C GLY A 69 -11.43 -16.39 -16.79
N PRO A 70 -11.29 -17.72 -16.73
CA PRO A 70 -10.53 -18.42 -15.69
C PRO A 70 -9.07 -17.95 -15.53
N ASP A 71 -8.45 -17.54 -16.63
CA ASP A 71 -7.07 -17.06 -16.65
C ASP A 71 -6.90 -15.60 -16.24
N ALA A 72 -7.98 -14.88 -15.97
CA ALA A 72 -7.94 -13.47 -15.61
C ALA A 72 -7.25 -13.18 -14.27
N THR A 73 -7.06 -14.19 -13.43
CA THR A 73 -6.28 -14.10 -12.19
C THR A 73 -4.78 -14.21 -12.40
N ARG A 74 -4.35 -14.64 -13.58
CA ARG A 74 -2.93 -14.70 -13.92
C ARG A 74 -2.43 -13.32 -14.33
N VAL A 75 -1.29 -12.95 -13.78
CA VAL A 75 -0.58 -11.74 -14.23
C VAL A 75 -0.01 -12.00 -15.61
N THR A 76 -0.55 -11.33 -16.61
CA THR A 76 -0.05 -11.40 -18.00
C THR A 76 0.99 -10.31 -18.25
N ALA A 77 1.63 -10.33 -19.41
CA ALA A 77 2.56 -9.28 -19.84
C ALA A 77 1.90 -7.87 -19.88
N THR A 78 0.58 -7.79 -20.01
CA THR A 78 -0.17 -6.53 -19.94
C THR A 78 -0.31 -5.97 -18.53
N GLY A 79 -0.06 -6.80 -17.51
CA GLY A 79 -0.26 -6.45 -16.10
C GLY A 79 -1.72 -6.35 -15.66
N ILE A 80 -2.68 -6.66 -16.55
CA ILE A 80 -4.12 -6.60 -16.23
C ILE A 80 -4.51 -7.87 -15.49
N VAL A 81 -5.20 -7.70 -14.36
CA VAL A 81 -5.71 -8.79 -13.50
C VAL A 81 -7.14 -8.46 -13.09
N ASP A 82 -8.01 -9.46 -13.11
CA ASP A 82 -9.32 -9.38 -12.46
C ASP A 82 -9.13 -9.54 -10.94
N GLU A 83 -8.92 -8.44 -10.25
CA GLU A 83 -8.69 -8.43 -8.78
C GLU A 83 -9.89 -9.00 -8.02
N ARG A 84 -11.11 -8.74 -8.47
CA ARG A 84 -12.31 -9.28 -7.81
C ARG A 84 -12.28 -10.81 -7.81
N ARG A 85 -11.98 -11.40 -8.95
CA ARG A 85 -11.89 -12.86 -9.08
C ARG A 85 -10.69 -13.41 -8.31
N PHE A 86 -9.55 -12.69 -8.37
CA PHE A 86 -8.37 -13.06 -7.61
C PHE A 86 -8.68 -13.15 -6.11
N TYR A 87 -9.29 -12.12 -5.52
CA TYR A 87 -9.63 -12.14 -4.11
C TYR A 87 -10.75 -13.12 -3.77
N ALA A 88 -11.73 -13.31 -4.63
CA ALA A 88 -12.75 -14.33 -4.44
C ALA A 88 -12.15 -15.74 -4.36
N GLN A 89 -11.17 -16.04 -5.23
CA GLN A 89 -10.46 -17.33 -5.20
C GLN A 89 -9.54 -17.44 -3.97
N ALA A 90 -8.81 -16.38 -3.64
CA ALA A 90 -7.84 -16.39 -2.55
C ALA A 90 -8.48 -16.47 -1.17
N THR A 91 -9.69 -15.94 -0.99
CA THR A 91 -10.43 -15.97 0.27
C THR A 91 -11.45 -17.12 0.36
N GLY A 92 -11.82 -17.71 -0.79
CA GLY A 92 -12.92 -18.67 -0.85
C GLY A 92 -14.33 -18.05 -0.79
N HIS A 93 -14.44 -16.72 -0.70
CA HIS A 93 -15.71 -15.98 -0.70
C HIS A 93 -16.04 -15.47 -2.09
N ALA A 94 -17.25 -15.77 -2.60
CA ALA A 94 -17.65 -15.35 -3.94
C ALA A 94 -17.66 -13.81 -4.11
N HIS A 95 -17.94 -13.09 -3.04
CA HIS A 95 -17.99 -11.62 -2.98
C HIS A 95 -17.42 -11.11 -1.67
N PRO A 96 -16.08 -11.11 -1.49
CA PRO A 96 -15.48 -10.60 -0.27
C PRO A 96 -15.66 -9.07 -0.19
N LEU A 97 -16.44 -8.59 0.78
CA LEU A 97 -16.81 -7.18 0.94
C LEU A 97 -16.41 -6.61 2.30
N THR A 98 -16.33 -7.46 3.31
CA THR A 98 -16.08 -7.04 4.70
C THR A 98 -14.69 -7.44 5.16
N ALA A 99 -14.20 -6.79 6.24
CA ALA A 99 -12.94 -7.16 6.87
C ALA A 99 -12.88 -8.65 7.22
N ALA A 100 -14.00 -9.20 7.69
CA ALA A 100 -14.09 -10.61 8.08
C ALA A 100 -13.86 -11.57 6.90
N ASP A 101 -14.37 -11.24 5.70
CA ASP A 101 -14.17 -12.07 4.50
C ASP A 101 -12.68 -12.18 4.14
N TYR A 102 -11.91 -11.12 4.38
CA TYR A 102 -10.48 -11.09 4.09
C TYR A 102 -9.61 -11.77 5.15
N LEU A 103 -10.17 -12.19 6.29
CA LEU A 103 -9.43 -13.00 7.26
C LEU A 103 -9.03 -14.37 6.69
N ASP A 104 -9.76 -14.87 5.70
CA ASP A 104 -9.48 -16.13 5.03
C ASP A 104 -8.45 -15.99 3.89
N TYR A 105 -8.00 -14.77 3.60
CA TYR A 105 -6.86 -14.57 2.73
C TYR A 105 -5.57 -15.10 3.41
N PRO A 106 -4.67 -15.74 2.64
CA PRO A 106 -3.41 -16.26 3.20
C PRO A 106 -2.68 -15.23 4.05
N ARG A 107 -2.13 -15.63 5.20
CA ARG A 107 -1.39 -14.83 6.19
C ARG A 107 -2.24 -13.90 7.08
N MET A 108 -3.51 -13.61 6.75
CA MET A 108 -4.26 -12.60 7.51
C MET A 108 -4.55 -13.00 8.95
N ARG A 109 -5.01 -14.24 9.19
CA ARG A 109 -5.22 -14.72 10.58
C ARG A 109 -3.91 -14.84 11.34
N ALA A 110 -2.85 -15.23 10.65
CA ALA A 110 -1.52 -15.38 11.22
C ALA A 110 -0.94 -14.03 11.69
N VAL A 111 -1.11 -12.94 10.90
CA VAL A 111 -0.60 -11.61 11.31
C VAL A 111 -1.30 -11.10 12.55
N LEU A 112 -2.63 -11.28 12.67
CA LEU A 112 -3.36 -10.89 13.89
C LEU A 112 -2.92 -11.67 15.12
N THR A 113 -2.55 -12.93 14.91
CA THR A 113 -2.00 -13.76 15.99
C THR A 113 -0.59 -13.31 16.36
N ALA A 114 0.25 -13.00 15.37
CA ALA A 114 1.60 -12.49 15.62
C ALA A 114 1.57 -11.15 16.38
N ILE A 115 0.69 -10.21 16.01
CA ILE A 115 0.50 -8.94 16.74
C ILE A 115 0.14 -9.21 18.21
N ARG A 116 -0.83 -10.11 18.48
CA ARG A 116 -1.23 -10.43 19.86
C ARG A 116 -0.12 -11.10 20.68
N ASN A 117 0.76 -11.84 20.00
CA ASN A 117 1.86 -12.57 20.65
C ASN A 117 3.12 -11.73 20.88
N THR A 118 3.13 -10.49 20.41
CA THR A 118 4.27 -9.54 20.52
C THR A 118 3.84 -8.23 21.19
N PRO A 119 3.38 -8.27 22.46
CA PRO A 119 2.81 -7.09 23.14
C PRO A 119 3.80 -5.93 23.25
N ASP A 120 5.10 -6.22 23.29
CA ASP A 120 6.17 -5.18 23.36
C ASP A 120 6.41 -4.46 22.03
N GLY A 121 5.68 -4.83 20.97
CA GLY A 121 5.84 -4.29 19.63
C GLY A 121 6.87 -5.03 18.79
N ALA A 122 6.67 -4.99 17.49
CA ALA A 122 7.54 -5.66 16.53
C ALA A 122 7.35 -5.14 15.10
N LEU A 123 8.32 -5.38 14.24
CA LEU A 123 8.14 -5.43 12.81
C LEU A 123 7.84 -6.88 12.40
N LEU A 124 6.71 -7.06 11.73
CA LEU A 124 6.28 -8.35 11.21
C LEU A 124 6.58 -8.42 9.71
N LEU A 125 7.36 -9.41 9.32
CA LEU A 125 7.75 -9.70 7.94
C LEU A 125 7.10 -11.01 7.48
N PRO A 126 6.66 -11.13 6.21
CA PRO A 126 6.05 -12.36 5.73
C PRO A 126 7.07 -13.50 5.71
N ALA A 127 6.86 -14.54 6.53
CA ALA A 127 7.69 -15.73 6.56
C ALA A 127 7.52 -16.59 5.28
N GLY A 128 8.33 -17.63 5.14
CA GLY A 128 8.30 -18.55 4.01
C GLY A 128 6.99 -19.32 3.86
N ASN A 129 6.26 -19.58 4.95
CA ASN A 129 4.92 -20.19 4.93
C ASN A 129 3.83 -19.16 5.18
N TYR A 130 2.55 -19.57 5.03
CA TYR A 130 1.40 -18.66 5.17
C TYR A 130 0.84 -18.57 6.60
N ASP A 131 1.31 -19.41 7.51
CA ASP A 131 0.77 -19.54 8.86
C ASP A 131 1.63 -18.79 9.89
N THR A 132 2.79 -18.29 9.49
CA THR A 132 3.73 -17.61 10.38
C THR A 132 4.19 -16.27 9.81
N TRP A 133 4.69 -15.43 10.72
CA TRP A 133 5.37 -14.17 10.42
C TRP A 133 6.71 -14.16 11.12
N ASP A 134 7.72 -13.67 10.46
CA ASP A 134 9.00 -13.41 11.08
C ASP A 134 8.89 -12.13 11.90
N VAL A 135 9.44 -12.17 13.11
CA VAL A 135 9.30 -11.12 14.11
C VAL A 135 10.65 -10.48 14.34
N VAL A 136 10.75 -9.18 14.04
CA VAL A 136 11.88 -8.34 14.46
C VAL A 136 11.42 -7.51 15.66
N PRO A 137 11.93 -7.76 16.87
CA PRO A 137 11.44 -7.09 18.06
C PRO A 137 11.66 -5.58 18.02
N ALA A 138 10.74 -4.83 18.59
CA ALA A 138 10.96 -3.42 18.85
C ALA A 138 12.04 -3.21 19.90
N ILE A 139 12.79 -2.10 19.79
CA ILE A 139 13.69 -1.65 20.84
C ILE A 139 12.82 -1.29 22.05
N PRO A 140 13.04 -1.89 23.22
CA PRO A 140 12.25 -1.58 24.41
C PRO A 140 12.25 -0.07 24.70
N PRO A 141 11.07 0.52 24.97
CA PRO A 141 11.03 1.93 25.35
C PRO A 141 11.79 2.14 26.67
N PRO A 142 12.36 3.33 26.89
CA PRO A 142 12.99 3.67 28.16
C PRO A 142 12.02 3.43 29.32
N PRO A 143 12.53 3.09 30.53
CA PRO A 143 11.69 2.78 31.70
C PRO A 143 10.75 3.94 32.13
N ASP A 144 11.13 5.16 31.79
CA ASP A 144 10.42 6.42 32.06
C ASP A 144 9.54 6.91 30.90
N ALA A 145 9.44 6.13 29.82
CA ALA A 145 8.56 6.47 28.70
C ALA A 145 7.09 6.54 29.19
N PRO A 146 6.33 7.55 28.73
CA PRO A 146 4.92 7.66 29.07
C PRO A 146 4.16 6.42 28.57
N THR A 147 3.37 5.81 29.45
CA THR A 147 2.43 4.75 29.10
C THR A 147 1.29 5.36 28.27
N GLY A 148 0.77 4.60 27.31
CA GLY A 148 -0.42 5.00 26.56
C GLY A 148 -1.64 5.27 27.45
N PRO A 149 -2.73 5.86 26.89
CA PRO A 149 -3.93 6.25 27.62
C PRO A 149 -4.57 5.11 28.43
N ASP A 150 -4.39 3.88 27.98
CA ASP A 150 -4.98 2.68 28.60
C ASP A 150 -4.03 1.95 29.56
N GLY A 151 -2.89 2.54 29.90
CA GLY A 151 -1.88 1.92 30.76
C GLY A 151 -1.12 0.77 30.09
N ASP A 152 -1.45 0.44 28.86
CA ASP A 152 -0.80 -0.59 28.08
C ASP A 152 0.55 -0.07 27.53
N ARG A 153 1.59 -0.81 27.82
CA ARG A 153 2.93 -0.59 27.22
C ARG A 153 3.03 -1.36 25.90
N ASN A 154 1.95 -1.42 25.12
CA ASN A 154 2.04 -2.05 23.81
C ASN A 154 3.01 -1.26 22.96
N GLY A 155 4.11 -1.89 22.63
CA GLY A 155 5.10 -1.32 21.72
C GLY A 155 4.53 -1.12 20.31
N PRO A 156 5.15 -0.30 19.49
CA PRO A 156 4.66 -0.03 18.14
C PRO A 156 4.73 -1.28 17.28
N HIS A 157 3.62 -1.67 16.67
CA HIS A 157 3.59 -2.73 15.67
C HIS A 157 3.73 -2.12 14.27
N THR A 158 4.53 -2.76 13.46
CA THR A 158 4.65 -2.48 12.04
C THR A 158 4.51 -3.76 11.25
N VAL A 159 3.70 -3.77 10.20
CA VAL A 159 3.53 -4.92 9.32
C VAL A 159 3.99 -4.54 7.92
N PHE A 160 4.93 -5.29 7.38
CA PHE A 160 5.43 -5.12 6.02
C PHE A 160 4.72 -6.07 5.08
N PHE A 161 3.77 -5.54 4.27
CA PHE A 161 2.93 -6.38 3.41
C PHE A 161 2.32 -5.60 2.25
N THR A 162 2.20 -6.24 1.09
CA THR A 162 1.70 -5.62 -0.13
C THR A 162 0.20 -5.34 -0.13
N ASN A 163 -0.61 -6.16 0.55
CA ASN A 163 -2.07 -6.09 0.51
C ASN A 163 -2.61 -5.08 1.53
N LEU A 164 -2.22 -3.84 1.36
CA LEU A 164 -2.48 -2.71 2.25
C LEU A 164 -3.95 -2.58 2.68
N GLY A 165 -4.90 -2.69 1.73
CA GLY A 165 -6.31 -2.48 2.02
C GLY A 165 -6.89 -3.50 2.99
N MET A 166 -6.70 -4.80 2.73
CA MET A 166 -7.23 -5.85 3.59
C MET A 166 -6.53 -5.88 4.96
N LEU A 167 -5.24 -5.59 4.98
CA LEU A 167 -4.49 -5.50 6.23
C LEU A 167 -5.00 -4.33 7.07
N GLY A 168 -5.10 -3.13 6.50
CA GLY A 168 -5.56 -1.94 7.21
C GLY A 168 -7.02 -2.02 7.70
N MET A 169 -7.86 -2.88 7.09
CA MET A 169 -9.22 -3.15 7.60
C MET A 169 -9.24 -4.09 8.82
N ASN A 170 -8.20 -4.88 9.01
CA ASN A 170 -8.18 -5.95 10.02
C ASN A 170 -7.24 -5.69 11.20
N VAL A 171 -6.30 -4.76 11.08
CA VAL A 171 -5.42 -4.35 12.19
C VAL A 171 -5.93 -3.06 12.85
N GLY A 172 -5.48 -2.78 14.07
CA GLY A 172 -5.79 -1.55 14.78
C GLY A 172 -5.17 -0.31 14.11
N LEU A 173 -5.65 0.87 14.47
CA LEU A 173 -5.11 2.15 13.97
C LEU A 173 -3.72 2.48 14.55
N ASP A 174 -3.32 1.79 15.58
CA ASP A 174 -1.99 1.81 16.22
C ASP A 174 -0.95 0.97 15.46
N VAL A 175 -1.38 0.12 14.53
CA VAL A 175 -0.51 -0.71 13.70
C VAL A 175 -0.12 0.03 12.44
N ARG A 176 1.17 0.28 12.26
CA ARG A 176 1.72 0.85 11.03
C ARG A 176 1.80 -0.22 9.94
N VAL A 177 1.25 0.06 8.76
CA VAL A 177 1.39 -0.81 7.59
C VAL A 177 2.37 -0.18 6.61
N ILE A 178 3.41 -0.94 6.25
CA ILE A 178 4.37 -0.58 5.20
C ILE A 178 4.08 -1.45 3.98
N ASP A 179 3.59 -0.83 2.92
CA ASP A 179 3.49 -1.50 1.63
C ASP A 179 4.77 -1.33 0.82
N GLN A 180 5.32 -2.44 0.37
CA GLN A 180 6.60 -2.45 -0.37
C GLN A 180 6.49 -1.90 -1.79
N ILE A 181 5.28 -1.84 -2.35
CA ILE A 181 5.05 -1.37 -3.72
C ILE A 181 4.76 0.15 -3.80
N GLY A 182 4.66 0.82 -2.66
CA GLY A 182 4.58 2.27 -2.58
C GLY A 182 3.22 2.88 -2.89
N LEU A 183 2.13 2.20 -2.52
CA LEU A 183 0.77 2.76 -2.60
C LEU A 183 0.52 3.80 -1.51
N ALA A 184 1.07 3.60 -0.32
CA ALA A 184 0.92 4.47 0.84
C ALA A 184 2.25 4.79 1.54
N ASN A 185 3.24 3.90 1.47
CA ASN A 185 4.54 4.15 2.09
C ASN A 185 5.37 5.14 1.26
N PRO A 186 5.77 6.31 1.80
CA PRO A 186 6.47 7.34 1.03
C PRO A 186 7.86 6.88 0.56
N LEU A 187 8.58 6.08 1.36
CA LEU A 187 9.89 5.57 0.96
C LEU A 187 9.75 4.62 -0.24
N ALA A 188 8.85 3.64 -0.14
CA ALA A 188 8.57 2.70 -1.22
C ALA A 188 8.04 3.41 -2.48
N ALA A 189 7.20 4.44 -2.32
CA ALA A 189 6.65 5.24 -3.42
C ALA A 189 7.74 5.92 -4.25
N HIS A 190 8.86 6.25 -3.62
CA HIS A 190 10.00 6.92 -4.25
C HIS A 190 11.11 5.97 -4.69
N THR A 191 10.99 4.65 -4.51
CA THR A 191 12.02 3.73 -5.04
C THR A 191 12.12 3.78 -6.56
N ALA A 192 13.32 3.56 -7.09
CA ALA A 192 13.55 3.40 -8.50
C ALA A 192 12.66 2.27 -9.08
N ARG A 193 12.14 2.49 -10.26
CA ARG A 193 11.26 1.52 -10.92
C ARG A 193 12.02 0.27 -11.33
N ILE A 194 11.33 -0.85 -11.23
CA ILE A 194 11.77 -2.12 -11.83
C ILE A 194 11.50 -2.01 -13.34
N GLU A 195 12.50 -2.23 -14.17
CA GLU A 195 12.43 -2.01 -15.62
C GLU A 195 11.27 -2.76 -16.27
N ASP A 196 11.12 -4.04 -15.96
CA ASP A 196 10.03 -4.88 -16.46
C ASP A 196 8.87 -5.02 -15.46
N GLY A 197 8.79 -4.10 -14.51
CA GLY A 197 7.77 -4.11 -13.47
C GLY A 197 6.37 -3.89 -14.03
N ARG A 198 5.42 -4.68 -13.55
CA ARG A 198 4.00 -4.52 -13.85
C ARG A 198 3.51 -3.13 -13.42
N ILE A 199 2.62 -2.53 -14.20
CA ILE A 199 1.98 -1.26 -13.87
C ILE A 199 1.38 -1.31 -12.46
N GLY A 200 1.74 -0.34 -11.60
CA GLY A 200 1.33 -0.29 -10.19
C GLY A 200 2.06 -1.26 -9.26
N HIS A 201 2.97 -2.08 -9.79
CA HIS A 201 3.82 -3.01 -9.05
C HIS A 201 5.27 -2.95 -9.57
N ASP A 202 5.64 -1.81 -10.11
CA ASP A 202 6.95 -1.52 -10.68
C ASP A 202 7.95 -0.97 -9.64
N LYS A 203 7.59 -1.08 -8.37
CA LYS A 203 8.43 -0.71 -7.23
C LYS A 203 8.46 -1.84 -6.22
N ASN A 204 9.54 -1.94 -5.50
CA ASN A 204 9.69 -2.91 -4.43
C ASN A 204 10.75 -2.43 -3.44
N LEU A 205 10.30 -2.00 -2.27
CA LEU A 205 11.17 -1.68 -1.16
C LEU A 205 11.65 -3.00 -0.53
N PHE A 206 12.93 -3.13 -0.26
CA PHE A 206 13.43 -4.29 0.49
C PHE A 206 13.10 -4.18 1.98
N PRO A 207 12.87 -5.30 2.67
CA PRO A 207 12.51 -5.30 4.08
C PRO A 207 13.61 -4.70 4.99
N ASP A 208 14.87 -4.72 4.56
CA ASP A 208 16.01 -4.08 5.24
C ASP A 208 15.73 -2.59 5.52
N TRP A 209 15.13 -1.88 4.58
CA TRP A 209 14.73 -0.49 4.75
C TRP A 209 13.65 -0.32 5.83
N ALA A 210 12.72 -1.29 5.94
CA ALA A 210 11.70 -1.24 6.98
C ALA A 210 12.28 -1.45 8.37
N VAL A 211 13.26 -2.36 8.50
CA VAL A 211 14.03 -2.55 9.74
C VAL A 211 14.86 -1.29 10.07
N ALA A 212 15.55 -0.75 9.05
CA ALA A 212 16.41 0.43 9.21
C ALA A 212 15.63 1.67 9.69
N GLU A 213 14.44 1.87 9.15
CA GLU A 213 13.60 3.05 9.38
C GLU A 213 12.92 3.05 10.75
N GLY A 214 12.60 1.89 11.28
CA GLY A 214 11.83 1.73 12.51
C GLY A 214 12.67 1.59 13.78
N PRO A 215 12.00 1.65 14.93
CA PRO A 215 12.64 1.44 16.24
C PRO A 215 12.75 -0.07 16.55
N PHE A 216 13.40 -0.83 15.69
CA PHE A 216 13.56 -2.28 15.81
C PHE A 216 15.00 -2.66 16.09
N LEU A 217 15.20 -3.84 16.66
CA LEU A 217 16.53 -4.45 16.79
C LEU A 217 17.06 -4.76 15.39
N LYS A 218 18.34 -4.43 15.12
CA LYS A 218 18.90 -4.42 13.76
C LYS A 218 20.03 -5.41 13.56
N GLU A 219 20.31 -6.21 14.57
CA GLU A 219 21.45 -7.11 14.64
C GLU A 219 21.03 -8.56 14.89
N GLU A 220 21.85 -9.49 14.49
CA GLU A 220 21.66 -10.90 14.84
C GLU A 220 21.68 -11.09 16.38
N PRO A 221 20.89 -12.03 16.93
CA PRO A 221 19.99 -12.98 16.23
C PRO A 221 18.55 -12.48 16.05
N TRP A 222 18.29 -11.19 16.22
CA TRP A 222 16.94 -10.61 16.24
C TRP A 222 16.34 -10.37 14.86
N ILE A 223 17.17 -10.37 13.83
CA ILE A 223 16.72 -10.27 12.44
C ILE A 223 16.61 -11.66 11.79
N PRO A 224 15.66 -11.88 10.86
CA PRO A 224 15.60 -13.12 10.08
C PRO A 224 16.87 -13.36 9.27
N GLN A 225 17.28 -14.61 9.11
CA GLN A 225 18.52 -15.00 8.42
C GLN A 225 18.65 -14.55 6.96
N TYR A 226 17.54 -14.19 6.32
CA TYR A 226 17.55 -13.68 4.94
C TYR A 226 17.77 -12.16 4.87
N LEU A 227 17.85 -11.48 6.01
CA LEU A 227 18.24 -10.07 6.09
C LEU A 227 19.73 -9.96 6.36
N ASP A 228 20.32 -8.89 5.84
CA ASP A 228 21.73 -8.60 5.98
C ASP A 228 21.93 -7.40 6.89
N GLU A 229 22.66 -7.58 8.00
CA GLU A 229 22.92 -6.52 8.97
C GLU A 229 23.67 -5.34 8.33
N ASP A 230 24.60 -5.60 7.44
CA ASP A 230 25.33 -4.53 6.74
C ASP A 230 24.40 -3.76 5.80
N TRP A 231 23.46 -4.42 5.13
CA TRP A 231 22.45 -3.74 4.33
C TRP A 231 21.52 -2.88 5.18
N ILE A 232 21.10 -3.37 6.34
CA ILE A 232 20.29 -2.59 7.30
C ILE A 232 21.03 -1.35 7.76
N ARG A 233 22.32 -1.46 8.11
CA ARG A 233 23.17 -0.33 8.50
C ARG A 233 23.35 0.67 7.36
N GLN A 234 23.59 0.18 6.15
CA GLN A 234 23.69 1.00 4.96
C GLN A 234 22.36 1.72 4.68
N ALA A 235 21.23 1.02 4.79
CA ALA A 235 19.90 1.64 4.62
C ALA A 235 19.66 2.71 5.68
N GLN A 236 20.04 2.47 6.93
CA GLN A 236 19.93 3.45 8.01
C GLN A 236 20.78 4.71 7.73
N ALA A 237 22.00 4.54 7.26
CA ALA A 237 22.85 5.65 6.87
C ALA A 237 22.29 6.40 5.66
N ALA A 238 21.73 5.68 4.68
CA ALA A 238 21.13 6.25 3.47
C ALA A 238 19.85 7.06 3.74
N LEU A 239 19.12 6.77 4.82
CA LEU A 239 17.98 7.61 5.25
C LEU A 239 18.38 9.04 5.62
N ALA A 240 19.67 9.29 5.94
CA ALA A 240 20.21 10.63 6.17
C ALA A 240 20.56 11.39 4.88
N CYS A 241 20.28 10.82 3.70
CA CYS A 241 20.38 11.56 2.43
C CYS A 241 19.47 12.78 2.47
N PRO A 242 19.98 14.00 2.22
CA PRO A 242 19.19 15.22 2.39
C PRO A 242 17.90 15.27 1.60
N GLU A 243 17.89 14.74 0.37
CA GLU A 243 16.69 14.66 -0.46
C GLU A 243 15.69 13.65 0.09
N THR A 244 16.16 12.48 0.57
CA THR A 244 15.31 11.47 1.23
C THR A 244 14.68 12.04 2.49
N GLU A 245 15.49 12.65 3.34
CA GLU A 245 15.01 13.29 4.56
C GLU A 245 13.98 14.38 4.27
N SER A 246 14.22 15.22 3.26
CA SER A 246 13.30 16.27 2.84
C SER A 246 11.94 15.71 2.42
N VAL A 247 11.91 14.67 1.58
CA VAL A 247 10.68 14.00 1.14
C VAL A 247 9.95 13.35 2.31
N LEU A 248 10.66 12.62 3.17
CA LEU A 248 10.05 11.96 4.32
C LEU A 248 9.48 12.98 5.31
N ASN A 249 10.19 14.07 5.58
CA ASN A 249 9.72 15.15 6.44
C ASN A 249 8.51 15.89 5.86
N ALA A 250 8.45 16.05 4.52
CA ALA A 250 7.30 16.67 3.85
C ALA A 250 6.01 15.90 4.11
N VAL A 251 6.09 14.57 4.23
CA VAL A 251 4.93 13.68 4.41
C VAL A 251 4.60 13.42 5.87
N ARG A 252 5.63 13.23 6.72
CA ARG A 252 5.47 12.69 8.09
C ARG A 252 5.33 13.74 9.19
N ALA A 253 5.96 14.88 9.01
CA ALA A 253 5.94 15.88 10.07
C ALA A 253 4.59 16.63 10.12
N PRO A 254 4.17 17.15 11.29
CA PRO A 254 2.90 17.84 11.44
C PRO A 254 2.71 18.96 10.41
N MET A 255 1.52 19.02 9.81
CA MET A 255 1.19 20.03 8.80
C MET A 255 1.03 21.41 9.46
N SER A 256 1.71 22.40 8.88
CA SER A 256 1.56 23.81 9.20
C SER A 256 1.39 24.63 7.92
N PRO A 257 0.88 25.87 7.97
CA PRO A 257 0.77 26.71 6.76
C PRO A 257 2.11 26.88 6.02
N ARG A 258 3.20 27.07 6.76
CA ARG A 258 4.54 27.18 6.19
C ARG A 258 4.95 25.89 5.49
N ARG A 259 4.70 24.72 6.10
CA ARG A 259 4.99 23.43 5.51
C ARG A 259 4.15 23.18 4.27
N PHE A 260 2.86 23.47 4.32
CA PHE A 260 1.99 23.35 3.15
C PHE A 260 2.53 24.13 1.95
N LEU A 261 2.89 25.40 2.16
CA LEU A 261 3.47 26.22 1.09
C LEU A 261 4.82 25.68 0.60
N SER A 262 5.68 25.20 1.50
CA SER A 262 6.95 24.56 1.15
C SER A 262 6.73 23.29 0.33
N ASN A 263 5.80 22.43 0.74
CA ASN A 263 5.48 21.20 0.01
C ASN A 263 4.92 21.51 -1.38
N LEU A 264 4.08 22.53 -1.51
CA LEU A 264 3.56 22.97 -2.80
C LEU A 264 4.67 23.49 -3.72
N ALA A 265 5.59 24.29 -3.19
CA ALA A 265 6.73 24.81 -3.95
C ALA A 265 7.67 23.69 -4.46
N ASN A 266 7.89 22.65 -3.63
CA ASN A 266 8.79 21.54 -3.93
C ASN A 266 8.07 20.33 -4.57
N ALA A 267 6.78 20.40 -4.85
CA ALA A 267 5.99 19.25 -5.32
C ALA A 267 6.55 18.60 -6.59
N ALA A 268 7.05 19.42 -7.54
CA ALA A 268 7.64 18.91 -8.79
C ALA A 268 8.95 18.16 -8.55
N GLU A 269 9.77 18.64 -7.62
CA GLU A 269 11.03 18.00 -7.22
C GLU A 269 10.74 16.68 -6.50
N PHE A 270 9.89 16.69 -5.48
CA PHE A 270 9.47 15.49 -4.76
C PHE A 270 8.89 14.43 -5.70
N THR A 271 8.08 14.82 -6.68
CA THR A 271 7.51 13.89 -7.66
C THR A 271 8.59 13.21 -8.52
N ARG A 272 9.68 13.89 -8.82
CA ARG A 272 10.79 13.37 -9.64
C ARG A 272 11.81 12.58 -8.84
N TYR A 273 11.91 12.84 -7.54
CA TYR A 273 12.89 12.19 -6.69
C TYR A 273 12.73 10.67 -6.72
N ARG A 274 13.86 9.96 -6.77
CA ARG A 274 13.94 8.50 -6.71
C ARG A 274 15.10 8.09 -5.80
N ILE A 275 14.82 7.09 -4.97
CA ILE A 275 15.77 6.40 -4.11
C ILE A 275 16.18 5.09 -4.76
N ASP A 276 17.47 4.76 -4.72
CA ASP A 276 17.90 3.42 -5.12
C ASP A 276 17.46 2.40 -4.07
N ARG A 277 16.97 1.24 -4.53
CA ARG A 277 16.53 0.17 -3.62
C ARG A 277 17.70 -0.51 -2.92
N VAL A 278 18.88 -0.50 -3.54
CA VAL A 278 20.11 -1.05 -2.98
C VAL A 278 20.76 0.03 -2.12
N PRO A 279 20.85 -0.16 -0.79
CA PRO A 279 21.34 0.88 0.12
C PRO A 279 22.73 1.40 -0.23
N LEU A 280 23.62 0.52 -0.68
CA LEU A 280 24.97 0.89 -1.10
C LEU A 280 24.97 1.91 -2.25
N TYR A 281 24.11 1.71 -3.24
CA TYR A 281 24.02 2.62 -4.39
C TYR A 281 23.39 3.95 -3.99
N GLU A 282 22.45 3.92 -3.05
CA GLU A 282 21.86 5.14 -2.51
C GLU A 282 22.88 5.97 -1.73
N LEU A 283 23.70 5.35 -0.91
CA LEU A 283 24.82 6.02 -0.23
C LEU A 283 25.77 6.69 -1.22
N ALA A 284 26.17 5.95 -2.28
CA ALA A 284 27.04 6.49 -3.33
C ALA A 284 26.38 7.66 -4.07
N ARG A 285 25.08 7.56 -4.37
CA ARG A 285 24.30 8.63 -5.04
C ARG A 285 24.30 9.92 -4.20
N CYS A 286 24.16 9.78 -2.88
CA CYS A 286 24.11 10.91 -1.96
C CYS A 286 25.48 11.39 -1.49
N GLY A 287 26.55 10.73 -1.88
CA GLY A 287 27.90 11.06 -1.40
C GLY A 287 28.11 10.82 0.11
N LEU A 288 27.34 9.91 0.70
CA LEU A 288 27.43 9.57 2.10
C LEU A 288 28.50 8.50 2.33
N PRO A 289 29.18 8.52 3.51
CA PRO A 289 30.19 7.52 3.84
C PRO A 289 29.56 6.15 4.02
N LEU A 290 30.26 5.11 3.61
CA LEU A 290 29.86 3.73 3.87
C LEU A 290 30.07 3.42 5.36
N PRO A 291 29.09 2.86 6.06
CA PRO A 291 29.26 2.38 7.43
C PRO A 291 30.33 1.27 7.51
N GLU A 292 30.99 1.15 8.64
CA GLU A 292 31.88 0.03 8.89
C GLU A 292 31.09 -1.29 8.86
N PRO A 293 31.52 -2.30 8.09
CA PRO A 293 30.83 -3.58 8.03
C PRO A 293 30.94 -4.32 9.36
N VAL A 294 29.85 -5.00 9.74
CA VAL A 294 29.80 -5.88 10.93
C VAL A 294 30.60 -7.14 10.67
N ASN A 295 30.43 -7.68 9.47
CA ASN A 295 31.13 -8.84 8.99
C ASN A 295 32.12 -8.41 7.89
N PRO A 296 33.38 -8.05 8.24
CA PRO A 296 34.34 -7.68 7.23
C PRO A 296 34.51 -8.84 6.24
N PRO A 297 34.65 -8.55 4.94
CA PRO A 297 34.81 -9.59 3.94
C PRO A 297 36.00 -10.47 4.35
N TYR A 298 35.77 -11.78 4.27
CA TYR A 298 36.79 -12.78 4.64
C TYR A 298 38.07 -12.54 3.82
N THR A 299 39.04 -11.89 4.44
CA THR A 299 40.34 -11.57 3.82
C THR A 299 41.31 -12.76 3.79
N GLY A 300 40.86 -13.92 4.26
CA GLY A 300 41.64 -15.15 4.30
C GLY A 300 41.58 -15.98 3.03
N LEU A 301 41.97 -15.42 1.89
CA LEU A 301 42.56 -16.30 0.87
C LEU A 301 43.91 -16.76 1.51
N PRO A 302 44.13 -18.10 1.68
CA PRO A 302 45.42 -18.59 2.04
C PRO A 302 46.38 -18.02 1.01
N ALA A 303 47.44 -17.34 1.49
CA ALA A 303 48.55 -16.98 0.63
C ALA A 303 48.93 -18.28 -0.14
N THR A 304 48.70 -18.31 -1.44
CA THR A 304 49.26 -19.36 -2.27
C THR A 304 50.78 -19.24 -2.14
N GLY A 305 51.32 -20.03 -1.25
CA GLY A 305 52.76 -20.21 -1.12
C GLY A 305 53.32 -20.73 -2.44
N PRO A 306 54.61 -20.48 -2.64
CA PRO A 306 55.27 -20.71 -3.90
C PRO A 306 55.24 -22.18 -4.36
#